data_30117463433faf2bf34d6065759bc2fc
#
_entry.id   30117463433faf2bf34d6065759bc2fc
#
_cell.length_a   1.000
_cell.length_b   1.000
_cell.length_c   1.000
_cell.angle_alpha   90.00
_cell.angle_beta   90.00
_cell.angle_gamma   90.00
#
_symmetry.space_group_name_H-M   'P 1'
#
loop_
_entity.id
_entity.type
_entity.pdbx_description
1 polymer ?
#
loop_
_entity_poly.entity_id
_entity_poly.type
_entity_poly.pdbx_seq_one_letter_code
_entity_poly.pdbx_strand_id
1 'polypeptide(L)' 'MEVEGMVPRKRDWKEVEELMAGSSYLGHLFRLMQKADTRNWTILRRAYPQEAMEYLGWVHHTSDAIKAAGGD' A
#
# COMPACT_ATOMS: atom_id res chain seq x y z
N MET A 1 -5.08 -13.35 25.13
CA MET A 1 -4.86 -12.83 24.68
C MET A 1 -4.83 -12.63 23.83
N GLU A 2 -4.96 -12.02 23.61
CA GLU A 2 -4.99 -11.97 22.71
C GLU A 2 -4.13 -11.77 21.83
N VAL A 3 -3.73 -12.61 21.29
CA VAL A 3 -2.76 -12.57 20.26
C VAL A 3 -3.21 -11.80 19.09
N GLU A 4 -4.46 -11.81 18.84
CA GLU A 4 -4.92 -11.07 17.70
C GLU A 4 -4.70 -9.59 17.88
N GLY A 5 -4.56 -9.12 19.07
CA GLY A 5 -4.19 -7.75 19.30
C GLY A 5 -2.75 -7.48 18.95
N MET A 6 -1.94 -8.53 18.84
CA MET A 6 -0.52 -8.38 18.54
C MET A 6 -0.22 -8.53 17.06
N VAL A 7 -1.13 -9.15 16.31
CA VAL A 7 -0.91 -9.37 14.89
C VAL A 7 -1.50 -8.21 14.11
N PRO A 8 -0.67 -7.44 13.38
CA PRO A 8 -1.20 -6.31 12.63
C PRO A 8 -2.16 -6.79 11.57
N ARG A 9 -3.30 -6.15 11.51
CA ARG A 9 -4.26 -6.46 10.47
C ARG A 9 -3.79 -5.81 9.17
N LYS A 10 -3.86 -6.56 8.10
CA LYS A 10 -3.51 -6.02 6.79
C LYS A 10 -4.56 -5.01 6.37
N ARG A 11 -4.10 -3.83 5.99
CA ARG A 11 -4.98 -2.77 5.53
C ARG A 11 -5.49 -3.09 4.13
N ASP A 12 -6.77 -2.79 3.90
CA ASP A 12 -7.31 -3.00 2.56
C ASP A 12 -7.01 -1.77 1.68
N TRP A 13 -7.36 -1.88 0.41
CA TRP A 13 -7.03 -0.82 -0.55
C TRP A 13 -7.68 0.51 -0.20
N LYS A 14 -8.85 0.47 0.44
CA LYS A 14 -9.53 1.69 0.86
C LYS A 14 -8.74 2.43 1.93
N GLU A 15 -8.26 1.67 2.90
CA GLU A 15 -7.47 2.27 3.97
C GLU A 15 -6.17 2.85 3.43
N VAL A 16 -5.53 2.13 2.52
CA VAL A 16 -4.30 2.63 1.90
C VAL A 16 -4.59 3.93 1.15
N GLU A 17 -5.66 3.96 0.38
CA GLU A 17 -6.02 5.14 -0.39
C GLU A 17 -6.31 6.34 0.51
N GLU A 18 -7.03 6.13 1.60
CA GLU A 18 -7.31 7.18 2.55
C GLU A 18 -6.05 7.72 3.20
N LEU A 19 -5.15 6.83 3.55
CA LEU A 19 -3.87 7.23 4.14
C LEU A 19 -3.04 8.03 3.14
N MET A 20 -3.03 7.62 1.89
CA MET A 20 -2.29 8.32 0.85
C MET A 20 -2.83 9.72 0.61
N ALA A 21 -4.12 9.91 0.81
CA ALA A 21 -4.73 11.23 0.65
C ALA A 21 -4.44 12.15 1.84
N GLY A 22 -4.06 11.58 2.97
CA GLY A 22 -3.77 12.36 4.16
C GLY A 22 -2.30 12.69 4.29
N SER A 23 -1.94 13.29 5.42
CA SER A 23 -0.56 13.71 5.68
C SER A 23 0.10 12.89 6.78
N SER A 24 -0.41 11.70 7.06
CA SER A 24 0.17 10.84 8.08
C SER A 24 1.51 10.26 7.61
N TYR A 25 2.25 9.72 8.58
CA TYR A 25 3.50 9.05 8.26
C TYR A 25 3.29 7.92 7.27
N LEU A 26 2.28 7.09 7.51
CA LEU A 26 1.98 5.98 6.60
C LEU A 26 1.58 6.48 5.22
N GLY A 27 0.83 7.57 5.16
CA GLY A 27 0.46 8.17 3.89
C GLY A 27 1.69 8.59 3.10
N HIS A 28 2.66 9.21 3.77
CA HIS A 28 3.91 9.58 3.12
C HIS A 28 4.67 8.35 2.64
N LEU A 29 4.69 7.29 3.45
CA LEU A 29 5.38 6.06 3.08
C LEU A 29 4.79 5.43 1.83
N PHE A 30 3.46 5.34 1.77
CA PHE A 30 2.80 4.79 0.59
C PHE A 30 3.06 5.65 -0.65
N ARG A 31 3.07 6.98 -0.49
CA ARG A 31 3.37 7.87 -1.61
C ARG A 31 4.82 7.73 -2.07
N LEU A 32 5.73 7.50 -1.14
CA LEU A 32 7.12 7.21 -1.50
C LEU A 32 7.21 5.93 -2.31
N MET A 33 6.47 4.91 -1.91
CA MET A 33 6.44 3.66 -2.67
C MET A 33 5.90 3.87 -4.08
N GLN A 34 4.91 4.73 -4.22
CA GLN A 34 4.34 5.05 -5.52
C GLN A 34 5.35 5.73 -6.45
N LYS A 35 6.20 6.55 -5.89
CA LYS A 35 7.20 7.30 -6.67
C LYS A 35 8.51 6.54 -6.83
N ALA A 36 8.70 5.45 -6.12
CA ALA A 36 9.99 4.78 -6.07
C ALA A 36 10.30 4.09 -7.39
N ASP A 37 11.55 4.21 -7.81
CA ASP A 37 12.05 3.38 -8.90
C ASP A 37 12.33 1.98 -8.37
N THR A 38 12.81 1.09 -9.24
CA THR A 38 13.03 -0.30 -8.88
C THR A 38 13.97 -0.45 -7.68
N ARG A 39 15.03 0.34 -7.68
CA ARG A 39 16.02 0.27 -6.60
C ARG A 39 15.42 0.73 -5.28
N ASN A 40 14.77 1.88 -5.28
CA ASN A 40 14.17 2.41 -4.05
C ASN A 40 13.03 1.55 -3.59
N TRP A 41 12.25 1.01 -4.51
CA TRP A 41 11.18 0.07 -4.17
C TRP A 41 11.73 -1.15 -3.43
N THR A 42 12.85 -1.69 -3.89
CA THR A 42 13.47 -2.84 -3.23
C THR A 42 13.86 -2.51 -1.80
N ILE A 43 14.41 -1.31 -1.58
CA ILE A 43 14.80 -0.86 -0.25
C ILE A 43 13.58 -0.72 0.64
N LEU A 44 12.54 -0.05 0.14
CA LEU A 44 11.32 0.17 0.91
C LEU A 44 10.62 -1.14 1.25
N ARG A 45 10.58 -2.06 0.31
CA ARG A 45 9.95 -3.35 0.52
C ARG A 45 10.65 -4.14 1.61
N ARG A 46 11.96 -4.06 1.69
CA ARG A 46 12.72 -4.73 2.73
C ARG A 46 12.52 -4.09 4.09
N ALA A 47 12.48 -2.77 4.12
CA ALA A 47 12.34 -2.04 5.37
C ALA A 47 10.92 -2.12 5.91
N TYR A 48 9.92 -2.17 5.03
CA TYR A 48 8.51 -2.13 5.41
C TYR A 48 7.73 -3.23 4.68
N PRO A 49 7.97 -4.50 5.02
CA PRO A 49 7.35 -5.59 4.26
C PRO A 49 5.83 -5.63 4.36
N GLN A 50 5.27 -5.32 5.54
CA GLN A 50 3.83 -5.31 5.71
C GLN A 50 3.21 -4.22 4.86
N GLU A 51 3.76 -3.02 4.95
CA GLU A 51 3.24 -1.88 4.21
C GLU A 51 3.41 -2.06 2.71
N ALA A 52 4.49 -2.71 2.30
CA ALA A 52 4.70 -2.99 0.88
C ALA A 52 3.62 -3.90 0.33
N MET A 53 3.22 -4.92 1.10
CA MET A 53 2.14 -5.80 0.68
C MET A 53 0.80 -5.05 0.60
N GLU A 54 0.56 -4.18 1.55
CA GLU A 54 -0.64 -3.36 1.54
C GLU A 54 -0.69 -2.44 0.34
N TYR A 55 0.45 -1.83 0.04
CA TYR A 55 0.56 -0.96 -1.13
C TYR A 55 0.31 -1.73 -2.42
N LEU A 56 0.87 -2.93 -2.54
CA LEU A 56 0.65 -3.76 -3.72
C LEU A 56 -0.82 -4.13 -3.88
N GLY A 57 -1.50 -4.40 -2.78
CA GLY A 57 -2.94 -4.64 -2.83
C GLY A 57 -3.69 -3.46 -3.41
N TRP A 58 -3.31 -2.25 -3.01
CA TRP A 58 -3.91 -1.04 -3.56
C TRP A 58 -3.60 -0.89 -5.06
N VAL A 59 -2.36 -1.16 -5.44
CA VAL A 59 -1.95 -1.08 -6.84
C VAL A 59 -2.77 -2.05 -7.70
N HIS A 60 -2.89 -3.29 -7.24
CA HIS A 60 -3.65 -4.28 -7.98
C HIS A 60 -5.11 -3.89 -8.13
N HIS A 61 -5.71 -3.42 -7.04
CA HIS A 61 -7.10 -2.99 -7.10
C HIS A 61 -7.29 -1.83 -8.07
N THR A 62 -6.41 -0.84 -7.99
CA THR A 62 -6.50 0.34 -8.84
C THR A 62 -6.31 -0.02 -10.31
N SER A 63 -5.36 -0.89 -10.58
CA SER A 63 -5.10 -1.37 -11.93
C SER A 63 -6.31 -2.08 -12.52
N ASP A 64 -6.92 -2.97 -11.72
CA ASP A 64 -8.09 -3.69 -12.16
C ASP A 64 -9.27 -2.76 -12.41
N ALA A 65 -9.44 -1.77 -11.54
CA ALA A 65 -10.50 -0.78 -11.71
C ALA A 65 -10.31 0.04 -12.97
N ILE A 66 -9.09 0.42 -13.27
CA ILE A 66 -8.78 1.18 -14.49
C ILE A 66 -9.05 0.34 -15.71
N LYS A 67 -8.66 -0.92 -15.70
CA LYS A 67 -8.91 -1.83 -16.80
C LYS A 67 -10.40 -1.99 -17.04
N ALA A 68 -11.14 -2.21 -15.96
CA ALA A 68 -12.59 -2.40 -16.09
C ALA A 68 -13.27 -1.14 -16.62
N ALA A 69 -12.85 0.02 -16.13
CA ALA A 69 -13.44 1.27 -16.58
C ALA A 69 -13.00 1.64 -17.99
N GLY A 70 -11.75 1.33 -18.33
CA GLY A 70 -11.20 1.69 -19.61
C GLY A 70 -11.66 0.84 -20.76
N GLY A 71 -12.17 -0.32 -20.49
CA GLY A 71 -12.70 -1.17 -21.54
C GLY A 71 -11.64 -1.79 -22.40
N ASP A 72 -10.45 -1.79 -21.95
CA ASP A 72 -9.39 -2.35 -22.73
C ASP A 72 -8.74 -3.43 -22.06
#